data_7d138f3d0e032a13621ef61d8bb51f3b
#
_entry.id   7d138f3d0e032a13621ef61d8bb51f3b
#
_cell.length_a   1.000
_cell.length_b   1.000
_cell.length_c   1.000
_cell.angle_alpha   90.00
_cell.angle_beta   90.00
_cell.angle_gamma   90.00
#
_symmetry.space_group_name_H-M   'P 1'
#
loop_
_entity.id
_entity.type
_entity.pdbx_description
1 polymer ?
#
loop_
_entity_poly.entity_id
_entity_poly.type
_entity_poly.pdbx_seq_one_letter_code
_entity_poly.pdbx_strand_id
1 'polypeptide(L)'
;MTADPLPPGARVALPCHFGEWLQGRIGPAGPVGLVTLLPAVTGLAGQRRAGALAACRFGQGAGLIPLPRLRRFLNDLGLPPKGRYLLKPRFVPGSGTGMSTASLLAVARLAGYAGPRGCLVRACLRAEGASDPLMLDHPDRHLWASRQGEVLMGLPPPPRAELLVGFWGPPERTRAEDCDYADISDLVSDWSNAPGLAGCAALASESARRCQARRGPASDPTADLARALGALGFARSHSGPARALIFAPGSVPPEGPQILRAAGYTGVERLATAT
;
A
#
# COMPACT_ATOMS: atom_id res chain seq x y z
N MET A 1 -26.34 -9.08 7.57
CA MET A 1 -27.07 -7.83 7.89
C MET A 1 -26.25 -6.69 7.30
N THR A 2 -26.81 -5.94 6.36
CA THR A 2 -26.21 -4.67 5.90
C THR A 2 -26.64 -3.59 6.89
N ALA A 3 -25.67 -2.91 7.51
CA ALA A 3 -25.98 -1.72 8.30
C ALA A 3 -26.50 -0.63 7.35
N ASP A 4 -27.28 0.29 7.89
CA ASP A 4 -27.67 1.47 7.13
C ASP A 4 -26.45 2.26 6.67
N PRO A 5 -26.50 2.88 5.48
CA PRO A 5 -25.42 3.75 5.02
C PRO A 5 -25.12 4.79 6.10
N LEU A 6 -23.84 5.08 6.32
CA LEU A 6 -23.45 6.14 7.23
C LEU A 6 -24.21 7.45 6.89
N PRO A 7 -24.62 8.24 7.89
CA PRO A 7 -25.39 9.46 7.66
C PRO A 7 -24.65 10.41 6.73
N PRO A 8 -25.38 11.24 5.95
CA PRO A 8 -24.78 12.28 5.13
C PRO A 8 -23.79 13.13 5.95
N GLY A 9 -22.59 13.35 5.42
CA GLY A 9 -21.51 14.05 6.13
C GLY A 9 -20.60 13.19 6.98
N ALA A 10 -20.90 11.89 7.19
CA ALA A 10 -19.97 10.98 7.83
C ALA A 10 -18.63 10.93 7.07
N ARG A 11 -17.54 10.88 7.81
CA ARG A 11 -16.18 10.84 7.28
C ARG A 11 -15.51 9.51 7.60
N VAL A 12 -14.65 9.07 6.70
CA VAL A 12 -13.77 7.93 6.92
C VAL A 12 -12.34 8.36 6.69
N ALA A 13 -11.43 7.74 7.43
CA ALA A 13 -9.99 7.81 7.22
C ALA A 13 -9.44 6.39 7.09
N LEU A 14 -8.51 6.19 6.16
CA LEU A 14 -7.88 4.92 5.88
C LEU A 14 -6.37 5.08 5.84
N PRO A 15 -5.61 4.06 6.27
CA PRO A 15 -4.17 4.05 6.13
C PRO A 15 -3.74 3.99 4.66
N CYS A 16 -2.45 4.14 4.44
CA CYS A 16 -1.76 3.82 3.21
C CYS A 16 -0.53 2.97 3.55
N HIS A 17 0.14 2.45 2.56
CA HIS A 17 1.51 1.97 2.70
C HIS A 17 2.46 2.81 1.84
N PHE A 18 3.77 2.61 2.00
CA PHE A 18 4.77 3.27 1.18
C PHE A 18 5.86 2.27 0.78
N GLY A 19 5.51 1.38 -0.15
CA GLY A 19 6.30 0.20 -0.46
C GLY A 19 6.09 -0.94 0.54
N GLU A 20 6.99 -1.92 0.48
CA GLU A 20 6.87 -3.16 1.24
C GLU A 20 8.17 -3.43 2.00
N TRP A 21 8.06 -3.90 3.25
CA TRP A 21 9.20 -4.49 3.93
C TRP A 21 9.69 -5.72 3.17
N LEU A 22 8.77 -6.61 2.82
CA LEU A 22 9.09 -7.78 2.02
C LEU A 22 8.08 -7.91 0.88
N GLN A 23 8.56 -8.37 -0.28
CA GLN A 23 7.71 -8.65 -1.45
C GLN A 23 8.35 -9.71 -2.33
N GLY A 24 7.60 -10.73 -2.68
CA GLY A 24 8.08 -11.79 -3.54
C GLY A 24 7.20 -13.03 -3.47
N ARG A 25 7.66 -14.11 -4.09
CA ARG A 25 6.98 -15.41 -4.03
C ARG A 25 7.33 -16.13 -2.73
N ILE A 26 6.43 -16.94 -2.27
CA ILE A 26 6.64 -17.84 -1.14
C ILE A 26 6.80 -19.26 -1.70
N GLY A 27 8.04 -19.61 -1.97
CA GLY A 27 8.42 -20.81 -2.72
C GLY A 27 8.39 -20.62 -4.24
N PRO A 28 9.03 -21.51 -5.01
CA PRO A 28 9.21 -21.37 -6.46
C PRO A 28 7.92 -21.24 -7.26
N ALA A 29 6.84 -21.87 -6.80
CA ALA A 29 5.51 -21.84 -7.42
C ALA A 29 4.42 -21.28 -6.51
N GLY A 30 4.78 -20.75 -5.35
CA GLY A 30 3.84 -20.26 -4.34
C GLY A 30 3.24 -18.90 -4.66
N PRO A 31 2.36 -18.40 -3.78
CA PRO A 31 1.71 -17.10 -3.96
C PRO A 31 2.70 -15.93 -3.86
N VAL A 32 2.31 -14.79 -4.41
CA VAL A 32 3.03 -13.54 -4.21
C VAL A 32 2.62 -12.94 -2.87
N GLY A 33 3.58 -12.91 -1.92
CA GLY A 33 3.42 -12.40 -0.58
C GLY A 33 3.99 -11.00 -0.39
N LEU A 34 3.34 -10.23 0.47
CA LEU A 34 3.74 -8.86 0.84
C LEU A 34 3.75 -8.71 2.36
N VAL A 35 4.73 -8.00 2.89
CA VAL A 35 4.74 -7.43 4.25
C VAL A 35 4.78 -5.93 4.09
N THR A 36 3.68 -5.27 4.41
CA THR A 36 3.45 -3.86 4.07
C THR A 36 4.24 -2.90 4.96
N LEU A 37 4.91 -1.92 4.36
CA LEU A 37 5.56 -0.82 5.09
C LEU A 37 4.51 0.28 5.35
N LEU A 38 4.03 0.35 6.60
CA LEU A 38 2.91 1.19 7.01
C LEU A 38 3.39 2.49 7.66
N PRO A 39 3.26 3.67 7.02
CA PRO A 39 3.56 4.95 7.66
C PRO A 39 2.41 5.42 8.57
N ALA A 40 2.74 6.18 9.62
CA ALA A 40 1.80 6.76 10.58
C ALA A 40 1.05 7.97 10.02
N VAL A 41 0.46 7.83 8.84
CA VAL A 41 -0.30 8.92 8.20
C VAL A 41 -1.61 8.43 7.63
N THR A 42 -2.60 9.32 7.56
CA THR A 42 -3.83 9.05 6.83
C THR A 42 -3.54 9.04 5.34
N GLY A 43 -3.75 7.89 4.69
CA GLY A 43 -3.56 7.72 3.25
C GLY A 43 -4.73 8.24 2.43
N LEU A 44 -5.96 8.05 2.94
CA LEU A 44 -7.16 8.50 2.26
C LEU A 44 -8.21 8.97 3.26
N ALA A 45 -8.78 10.15 3.02
CA ALA A 45 -9.98 10.63 3.67
C ALA A 45 -11.16 10.61 2.69
N GLY A 46 -12.37 10.36 3.18
CA GLY A 46 -13.55 10.32 2.34
C GLY A 46 -14.83 10.72 3.05
N GLN A 47 -15.81 11.17 2.28
CA GLN A 47 -17.18 11.46 2.73
C GLN A 47 -18.20 11.05 1.67
N ARG A 48 -19.44 10.77 2.10
CA ARG A 48 -20.56 10.48 1.20
C ARG A 48 -21.55 11.62 1.17
N ARG A 49 -22.09 11.89 0.01
CA ARG A 49 -23.23 12.79 -0.22
C ARG A 49 -24.36 12.06 -0.94
N ALA A 50 -25.57 12.58 -0.82
CA ALA A 50 -26.70 12.15 -1.65
C ALA A 50 -26.42 12.47 -3.12
N GLY A 51 -27.01 11.69 -4.03
CA GLY A 51 -26.91 11.93 -5.46
C GLY A 51 -26.68 10.67 -6.29
N ALA A 52 -26.43 10.88 -7.57
CA ALA A 52 -26.10 9.80 -8.51
C ALA A 52 -24.81 9.09 -8.10
N LEU A 53 -24.72 7.80 -8.46
CA LEU A 53 -23.55 6.98 -8.16
C LEU A 53 -22.29 7.57 -8.81
N ALA A 54 -21.32 7.96 -7.97
CA ALA A 54 -20.02 8.43 -8.42
C ALA A 54 -18.98 8.28 -7.30
N ALA A 55 -17.72 8.00 -7.65
CA ALA A 55 -16.58 8.14 -6.77
C ALA A 55 -15.61 9.13 -7.41
N CYS A 56 -15.52 10.31 -6.84
CA CYS A 56 -14.78 11.44 -7.38
C CYS A 56 -13.68 11.87 -6.44
N ARG A 57 -12.59 12.44 -6.99
CA ARG A 57 -11.60 13.14 -6.18
C ARG A 57 -12.23 14.43 -5.62
N PHE A 58 -12.00 14.72 -4.34
CA PHE A 58 -12.50 15.92 -3.70
C PHE A 58 -11.99 17.18 -4.45
N GLY A 59 -12.90 18.08 -4.83
CA GLY A 59 -12.54 19.29 -5.60
C GLY A 59 -12.30 19.10 -7.10
N GLN A 60 -12.40 17.87 -7.62
CA GLN A 60 -12.24 17.59 -9.05
C GLN A 60 -13.43 16.77 -9.57
N GLY A 61 -13.93 17.10 -10.77
CA GLY A 61 -15.05 16.40 -11.38
C GLY A 61 -14.73 15.02 -11.96
N ALA A 62 -13.46 14.65 -12.07
CA ALA A 62 -13.02 13.37 -12.64
C ALA A 62 -13.31 12.19 -11.69
N GLY A 63 -13.85 11.10 -12.23
CA GLY A 63 -14.08 9.86 -11.48
C GLY A 63 -12.79 9.20 -11.05
N LEU A 64 -12.64 8.92 -9.74
CA LEU A 64 -11.49 8.20 -9.19
C LEU A 64 -11.62 6.69 -9.42
N ILE A 65 -12.83 6.16 -9.35
CA ILE A 65 -13.16 4.77 -9.67
C ILE A 65 -14.13 4.79 -10.86
N PRO A 66 -13.84 4.06 -11.95
CA PRO A 66 -14.76 3.95 -13.10
C PRO A 66 -16.15 3.47 -12.66
N LEU A 67 -17.21 4.10 -13.16
CA LEU A 67 -18.59 3.83 -12.75
C LEU A 67 -19.01 2.34 -12.87
N PRO A 68 -18.66 1.61 -13.94
CA PRO A 68 -18.97 0.17 -14.02
C PRO A 68 -18.31 -0.64 -12.89
N ARG A 69 -17.05 -0.34 -12.57
CA ARG A 69 -16.29 -0.98 -11.46
C ARG A 69 -16.94 -0.65 -10.12
N LEU A 70 -17.25 0.61 -9.87
CA LEU A 70 -17.90 1.06 -8.63
C LEU A 70 -19.26 0.37 -8.42
N ARG A 71 -20.07 0.28 -9.46
CA ARG A 71 -21.38 -0.39 -9.40
C ARG A 71 -21.23 -1.89 -9.10
N ARG A 72 -20.32 -2.57 -9.80
CA ARG A 72 -20.02 -3.99 -9.55
C ARG A 72 -19.57 -4.21 -8.11
N PHE A 73 -18.62 -3.43 -7.64
CA PHE A 73 -18.08 -3.52 -6.29
C PHE A 73 -19.16 -3.39 -5.20
N LEU A 74 -20.06 -2.41 -5.32
CA LEU A 74 -21.19 -2.24 -4.39
C LEU A 74 -22.17 -3.41 -4.45
N ASN A 75 -22.52 -3.87 -5.65
CA ASN A 75 -23.39 -5.04 -5.83
C ASN A 75 -22.78 -6.30 -5.23
N ASP A 76 -21.47 -6.53 -5.38
CA ASP A 76 -20.74 -7.65 -4.79
C ASP A 76 -20.79 -7.66 -3.27
N LEU A 77 -20.97 -6.49 -2.66
CA LEU A 77 -21.13 -6.33 -1.21
C LEU A 77 -22.59 -6.33 -0.74
N GLY A 78 -23.55 -6.51 -1.66
CA GLY A 78 -24.97 -6.40 -1.36
C GLY A 78 -25.44 -4.97 -1.03
N LEU A 79 -24.68 -3.96 -1.46
CA LEU A 79 -24.96 -2.56 -1.16
C LEU A 79 -25.65 -1.88 -2.35
N PRO A 80 -26.60 -0.96 -2.11
CA PRO A 80 -27.26 -0.23 -3.19
C PRO A 80 -26.24 0.64 -3.94
N PRO A 81 -26.20 0.56 -5.30
CA PRO A 81 -25.27 1.33 -6.12
C PRO A 81 -25.73 2.79 -6.27
N LYS A 82 -25.75 3.53 -5.18
CA LYS A 82 -26.17 4.93 -5.07
C LYS A 82 -25.27 5.74 -4.16
N GLY A 83 -25.26 7.06 -4.36
CA GLY A 83 -24.50 8.01 -3.54
C GLY A 83 -23.23 8.50 -4.21
N ARG A 84 -22.83 9.71 -3.85
CA ARG A 84 -21.63 10.36 -4.35
C ARG A 84 -20.53 10.28 -3.30
N TYR A 85 -19.46 9.55 -3.60
CA TYR A 85 -18.30 9.35 -2.74
C TYR A 85 -17.22 10.36 -3.11
N LEU A 86 -16.92 11.27 -2.21
CA LEU A 86 -15.87 12.28 -2.37
C LEU A 86 -14.65 11.81 -1.62
N LEU A 87 -13.60 11.45 -2.34
CA LEU A 87 -12.39 10.85 -1.83
C LEU A 87 -11.20 11.80 -2.00
N LYS A 88 -10.38 11.90 -0.96
CA LYS A 88 -9.14 12.69 -0.95
C LYS A 88 -7.96 11.74 -0.69
N PRO A 89 -7.45 11.04 -1.71
CA PRO A 89 -6.23 10.25 -1.57
C PRO A 89 -5.04 11.19 -1.34
N ARG A 90 -4.15 10.82 -0.42
CA ARG A 90 -2.90 11.55 -0.17
C ARG A 90 -1.95 11.44 -1.36
N PHE A 91 -1.91 10.24 -1.96
CA PHE A 91 -1.03 9.93 -3.09
C PHE A 91 -1.83 9.58 -4.34
N VAL A 92 -1.19 9.63 -5.49
CA VAL A 92 -1.82 9.28 -6.76
C VAL A 92 -2.07 7.76 -6.82
N PRO A 93 -3.25 7.28 -7.23
CA PRO A 93 -3.47 5.85 -7.49
C PRO A 93 -2.46 5.32 -8.53
N GLY A 94 -1.93 4.12 -8.28
CA GLY A 94 -0.86 3.55 -9.12
C GLY A 94 0.55 3.96 -8.69
N SER A 95 0.69 4.77 -7.63
CA SER A 95 2.01 5.14 -7.10
C SER A 95 2.66 4.08 -6.21
N GLY A 96 1.99 2.94 -5.95
CA GLY A 96 2.50 1.89 -5.06
C GLY A 96 2.30 2.21 -3.57
N THR A 97 1.17 2.85 -3.24
CA THR A 97 0.83 3.31 -1.88
C THR A 97 -0.52 2.80 -1.39
N GLY A 98 -1.12 1.81 -2.06
CA GLY A 98 -2.41 1.21 -1.66
C GLY A 98 -3.64 2.07 -1.89
N MET A 99 -3.53 3.18 -2.62
CA MET A 99 -4.65 4.12 -2.80
C MET A 99 -5.84 3.52 -3.54
N SER A 100 -5.63 2.53 -4.38
CA SER A 100 -6.70 1.84 -5.10
C SER A 100 -7.56 1.05 -4.12
N THR A 101 -6.95 0.15 -3.34
CA THR A 101 -7.62 -0.62 -2.27
C THR A 101 -8.25 0.33 -1.24
N ALA A 102 -7.52 1.35 -0.77
CA ALA A 102 -8.06 2.34 0.19
C ALA A 102 -9.31 3.04 -0.34
N SER A 103 -9.38 3.33 -1.65
CA SER A 103 -10.55 3.97 -2.27
C SER A 103 -11.78 3.05 -2.24
N LEU A 104 -11.62 1.76 -2.53
CA LEU A 104 -12.70 0.78 -2.43
C LEU A 104 -13.17 0.60 -0.98
N LEU A 105 -12.24 0.50 -0.04
CA LEU A 105 -12.55 0.38 1.39
C LEU A 105 -13.30 1.62 1.91
N ALA A 106 -12.91 2.83 1.48
CA ALA A 106 -13.62 4.05 1.83
C ALA A 106 -15.07 4.03 1.31
N VAL A 107 -15.27 3.62 0.06
CA VAL A 107 -16.61 3.45 -0.51
C VAL A 107 -17.42 2.45 0.28
N ALA A 108 -16.88 1.27 0.59
CA ALA A 108 -17.59 0.24 1.34
C ALA A 108 -18.03 0.75 2.72
N ARG A 109 -17.11 1.38 3.49
CA ARG A 109 -17.42 1.93 4.82
C ARG A 109 -18.47 3.05 4.74
N LEU A 110 -18.33 3.97 3.79
CA LEU A 110 -19.26 5.08 3.59
C LEU A 110 -20.64 4.62 3.09
N ALA A 111 -20.70 3.48 2.38
CA ALA A 111 -21.95 2.86 1.95
C ALA A 111 -22.61 2.02 3.06
N GLY A 112 -22.00 1.89 4.24
CA GLY A 112 -22.53 1.17 5.39
C GLY A 112 -22.22 -0.32 5.37
N TYR A 113 -21.13 -0.73 4.74
CA TYR A 113 -20.73 -2.14 4.79
C TYR A 113 -20.30 -2.55 6.22
N ALA A 114 -21.03 -3.50 6.79
CA ALA A 114 -20.75 -4.12 8.10
C ALA A 114 -20.68 -5.65 8.01
N GLY A 115 -20.53 -6.19 6.80
CA GLY A 115 -20.46 -7.63 6.58
C GLY A 115 -19.06 -8.22 6.85
N PRO A 116 -18.88 -9.54 6.63
CA PRO A 116 -17.64 -10.24 6.87
C PRO A 116 -16.46 -9.67 6.06
N ARG A 117 -15.28 -9.57 6.70
CA ARG A 117 -14.04 -9.10 6.06
C ARG A 117 -13.71 -9.87 4.78
N GLY A 118 -13.89 -11.20 4.77
CA GLY A 118 -13.63 -12.02 3.59
C GLY A 118 -14.49 -11.67 2.38
N CYS A 119 -15.72 -11.19 2.56
CA CYS A 119 -16.56 -10.70 1.46
C CYS A 119 -16.00 -9.40 0.89
N LEU A 120 -15.52 -8.49 1.76
CA LEU A 120 -14.89 -7.24 1.34
C LEU A 120 -13.60 -7.50 0.55
N VAL A 121 -12.76 -8.41 1.03
CA VAL A 121 -11.53 -8.84 0.32
C VAL A 121 -11.86 -9.36 -1.07
N ARG A 122 -12.81 -10.31 -1.18
CA ARG A 122 -13.22 -10.87 -2.47
C ARG A 122 -13.79 -9.80 -3.42
N ALA A 123 -14.54 -8.84 -2.90
CA ALA A 123 -15.05 -7.73 -3.73
C ALA A 123 -13.91 -6.84 -4.24
N CYS A 124 -12.89 -6.54 -3.40
CA CYS A 124 -11.69 -5.82 -3.83
C CYS A 124 -10.93 -6.59 -4.91
N LEU A 125 -10.69 -7.90 -4.73
CA LEU A 125 -10.02 -8.74 -5.72
C LEU A 125 -10.77 -8.77 -7.06
N ARG A 126 -12.11 -8.92 -7.05
CA ARG A 126 -12.91 -8.87 -8.29
C ARG A 126 -12.87 -7.49 -8.97
N ALA A 127 -12.68 -6.43 -8.19
CA ALA A 127 -12.58 -5.08 -8.74
C ALA A 127 -11.21 -4.77 -9.35
N GLU A 128 -10.12 -5.33 -8.81
CA GLU A 128 -8.74 -4.90 -9.11
C GLU A 128 -7.76 -6.03 -9.45
N GLY A 129 -8.14 -7.29 -9.20
CA GLY A 129 -7.31 -8.47 -9.42
C GLY A 129 -6.23 -8.70 -8.36
N ALA A 130 -5.94 -7.71 -7.55
CA ALA A 130 -5.05 -7.77 -6.39
C ALA A 130 -5.54 -6.81 -5.31
N SER A 131 -5.17 -7.05 -4.06
CA SER A 131 -5.59 -6.21 -2.93
C SER A 131 -4.46 -6.07 -1.93
N ASP A 132 -4.34 -4.89 -1.32
CA ASP A 132 -3.46 -4.65 -0.19
C ASP A 132 -4.16 -5.02 1.13
N PRO A 133 -3.44 -5.32 2.22
CA PRO A 133 -4.03 -5.76 3.49
C PRO A 133 -4.67 -4.63 4.31
N LEU A 134 -4.96 -3.46 3.73
CA LEU A 134 -5.43 -2.25 4.42
C LEU A 134 -6.78 -2.40 5.14
N MET A 135 -7.51 -3.51 4.92
CA MET A 135 -8.71 -3.88 5.66
C MET A 135 -8.43 -4.65 6.96
N LEU A 136 -7.18 -5.03 7.21
CA LEU A 136 -6.76 -5.69 8.46
C LEU A 136 -6.49 -4.67 9.55
N ASP A 137 -6.57 -5.09 10.81
CA ASP A 137 -6.36 -4.21 11.96
C ASP A 137 -4.88 -3.77 12.07
N HIS A 138 -3.96 -4.65 11.75
CA HIS A 138 -2.51 -4.39 11.70
C HIS A 138 -1.95 -4.91 10.38
N PRO A 139 -2.09 -4.14 9.28
CA PRO A 139 -1.70 -4.61 7.93
C PRO A 139 -0.23 -5.01 7.81
N ASP A 140 0.63 -4.38 8.60
CA ASP A 140 2.08 -4.56 8.65
C ASP A 140 2.56 -5.79 9.45
N ARG A 141 1.63 -6.52 10.10
CA ARG A 141 1.92 -7.72 10.90
C ARG A 141 1.51 -9.02 10.21
N HIS A 142 1.38 -8.98 8.92
CA HIS A 142 0.92 -10.12 8.14
C HIS A 142 1.73 -10.29 6.86
N LEU A 143 2.06 -11.54 6.56
CA LEU A 143 2.42 -11.94 5.21
C LEU A 143 1.12 -12.12 4.43
N TRP A 144 0.88 -11.23 3.48
CA TRP A 144 -0.36 -11.13 2.73
C TRP A 144 -0.22 -11.62 1.30
N ALA A 145 -1.03 -12.61 0.91
CA ALA A 145 -1.12 -13.06 -0.48
C ALA A 145 -2.02 -12.12 -1.28
N SER A 146 -1.43 -11.17 -1.96
CA SER A 146 -2.15 -10.04 -2.58
C SER A 146 -3.14 -10.44 -3.70
N ARG A 147 -2.90 -11.57 -4.39
CA ARG A 147 -3.78 -12.08 -5.46
C ARG A 147 -4.88 -12.99 -4.94
N GLN A 148 -4.63 -13.68 -3.83
CA GLN A 148 -5.58 -14.57 -3.17
C GLN A 148 -6.44 -13.83 -2.14
N GLY A 149 -5.94 -12.73 -1.60
CA GLY A 149 -6.61 -12.00 -0.53
C GLY A 149 -6.59 -12.75 0.80
N GLU A 150 -5.49 -13.38 1.11
CA GLU A 150 -5.34 -14.26 2.26
C GLU A 150 -4.13 -13.88 3.11
N VAL A 151 -4.28 -14.05 4.42
CA VAL A 151 -3.15 -14.00 5.36
C VAL A 151 -2.46 -15.36 5.31
N LEU A 152 -1.23 -15.40 4.81
CA LEU A 152 -0.41 -16.62 4.79
C LEU A 152 0.19 -16.92 6.16
N MET A 153 0.58 -15.86 6.88
CA MET A 153 1.23 -15.96 8.19
C MET A 153 1.05 -14.66 8.98
N GLY A 154 0.84 -14.77 10.29
CA GLY A 154 1.05 -13.66 11.23
C GLY A 154 2.53 -13.47 11.51
N LEU A 155 2.98 -12.23 11.57
CA LEU A 155 4.40 -11.90 11.76
C LEU A 155 4.58 -11.00 12.99
N PRO A 156 5.78 -11.00 13.59
CA PRO A 156 6.13 -10.01 14.60
C PRO A 156 5.92 -8.59 14.06
N PRO A 157 5.50 -7.63 14.93
CA PRO A 157 5.35 -6.24 14.53
C PRO A 157 6.69 -5.70 14.02
N PRO A 158 6.69 -4.92 12.92
CA PRO A 158 7.90 -4.26 12.48
C PRO A 158 8.36 -3.25 13.53
N PRO A 159 9.67 -3.03 13.69
CA PRO A 159 10.20 -2.04 14.63
C PRO A 159 9.89 -0.62 14.14
N ARG A 160 9.86 0.33 15.10
CA ARG A 160 9.71 1.74 14.76
C ARG A 160 10.89 2.24 13.93
N ALA A 161 10.57 2.95 12.86
CA ALA A 161 11.53 3.54 11.95
C ALA A 161 11.11 4.96 11.55
N GLU A 162 12.08 5.75 11.12
CA GLU A 162 11.84 6.96 10.36
C GLU A 162 12.11 6.67 8.88
N LEU A 163 11.26 7.20 8.02
CA LEU A 163 11.28 6.96 6.59
C LEU A 163 11.55 8.27 5.85
N LEU A 164 12.49 8.26 4.94
CA LEU A 164 12.60 9.28 3.92
C LEU A 164 12.03 8.69 2.63
N VAL A 165 10.85 9.16 2.24
CA VAL A 165 10.07 8.58 1.15
C VAL A 165 10.00 9.49 -0.07
N GLY A 166 9.73 8.92 -1.23
CA GLY A 166 9.48 9.66 -2.46
C GLY A 166 9.09 8.73 -3.60
N PHE A 167 8.74 9.32 -4.74
CA PHE A 167 8.36 8.59 -5.94
C PHE A 167 9.44 8.76 -7.00
N TRP A 168 9.93 7.64 -7.51
CA TRP A 168 10.91 7.61 -8.60
C TRP A 168 10.37 6.80 -9.79
N GLY A 169 10.14 7.48 -10.91
CA GLY A 169 9.50 6.92 -12.09
C GLY A 169 7.99 7.19 -12.20
N PRO A 170 7.35 6.72 -13.27
CA PRO A 170 5.92 6.93 -13.52
C PRO A 170 5.04 6.00 -12.66
N PRO A 171 3.78 6.38 -12.40
CA PRO A 171 2.79 5.48 -11.80
C PRO A 171 2.57 4.23 -12.66
N GLU A 172 2.48 3.08 -12.00
CA GLU A 172 2.22 1.79 -12.65
C GLU A 172 1.10 1.05 -11.92
N ARG A 173 0.18 0.46 -12.68
CA ARG A 173 -0.88 -0.38 -12.10
C ARG A 173 -0.40 -1.79 -11.91
N THR A 174 -0.74 -2.38 -10.78
CA THR A 174 -0.54 -3.81 -10.54
C THR A 174 -1.34 -4.62 -11.58
N ARG A 175 -0.67 -5.59 -12.19
CA ARG A 175 -1.31 -6.59 -13.05
C ARG A 175 -1.53 -7.85 -12.23
N ALA A 176 -2.76 -8.33 -12.21
CA ALA A 176 -3.15 -9.49 -11.38
C ALA A 176 -2.41 -10.77 -11.79
N GLU A 177 -2.24 -10.94 -13.10
CA GLU A 177 -1.57 -12.06 -13.74
C GLU A 177 -0.04 -12.06 -13.60
N ASP A 178 0.52 -10.92 -13.21
CA ASP A 178 1.96 -10.77 -13.07
C ASP A 178 2.45 -11.43 -11.76
N CYS A 179 3.07 -12.58 -11.91
CA CYS A 179 3.64 -13.37 -10.82
C CYS A 179 5.17 -13.54 -10.94
N ASP A 180 5.83 -12.75 -11.80
CA ASP A 180 7.29 -12.80 -11.95
C ASP A 180 8.00 -12.05 -10.80
N TYR A 181 8.10 -12.73 -9.68
CA TYR A 181 8.80 -12.26 -8.48
C TYR A 181 9.81 -13.30 -8.01
N ALA A 182 10.88 -12.84 -7.38
CA ALA A 182 11.85 -13.70 -6.73
C ALA A 182 11.23 -14.42 -5.53
N ASP A 183 11.73 -15.59 -5.19
CA ASP A 183 11.42 -16.28 -3.95
C ASP A 183 12.04 -15.50 -2.78
N ILE A 184 11.24 -15.29 -1.73
CA ILE A 184 11.62 -14.60 -0.50
C ILE A 184 11.32 -15.44 0.74
N SER A 185 11.17 -16.75 0.61
CA SER A 185 10.84 -17.63 1.75
C SER A 185 11.88 -17.57 2.85
N ASP A 186 13.14 -17.43 2.48
CA ASP A 186 14.28 -17.21 3.38
C ASP A 186 14.13 -15.88 4.16
N LEU A 187 13.79 -14.79 3.47
CA LEU A 187 13.61 -13.47 4.12
C LEU A 187 12.43 -13.48 5.09
N VAL A 188 11.34 -14.18 4.77
CA VAL A 188 10.19 -14.34 5.67
C VAL A 188 10.57 -15.16 6.90
N SER A 189 11.36 -16.22 6.72
CA SER A 189 11.88 -17.01 7.83
C SER A 189 12.73 -16.16 8.78
N ASP A 190 13.64 -15.38 8.22
CA ASP A 190 14.51 -14.48 9.00
C ASP A 190 13.71 -13.38 9.70
N TRP A 191 12.71 -12.81 9.04
CA TRP A 191 11.81 -11.84 9.65
C TRP A 191 11.08 -12.38 10.87
N SER A 192 10.68 -13.65 10.82
CA SER A 192 9.96 -14.33 11.92
C SER A 192 10.78 -14.44 13.21
N ASN A 193 12.11 -14.29 13.11
CA ASN A 193 13.01 -14.24 14.26
C ASN A 193 13.12 -12.85 14.93
N ALA A 194 12.30 -11.87 14.47
CA ALA A 194 12.26 -10.51 15.00
C ALA A 194 13.64 -9.81 15.06
N PRO A 195 14.34 -9.61 13.93
CA PRO A 195 15.76 -9.25 13.88
C PRO A 195 16.09 -7.80 14.27
N GLY A 196 15.16 -7.07 14.90
CA GLY A 196 15.33 -5.66 15.22
C GLY A 196 15.33 -4.75 13.97
N LEU A 197 15.49 -3.43 14.17
CA LEU A 197 15.33 -2.46 13.05
C LEU A 197 16.39 -2.63 11.97
N ALA A 198 17.64 -2.78 12.33
CA ALA A 198 18.72 -2.95 11.35
C ALA A 198 18.55 -4.23 10.53
N GLY A 199 18.17 -5.33 11.18
CA GLY A 199 17.88 -6.60 10.50
C GLY A 199 16.66 -6.50 9.58
N CYS A 200 15.54 -5.92 10.04
CA CYS A 200 14.36 -5.70 9.22
C CYS A 200 14.66 -4.81 8.00
N ALA A 201 15.45 -3.75 8.17
CA ALA A 201 15.85 -2.86 7.09
C ALA A 201 16.79 -3.56 6.08
N ALA A 202 17.67 -4.44 6.55
CA ALA A 202 18.52 -5.27 5.69
C ALA A 202 17.68 -6.25 4.86
N LEU A 203 16.70 -6.95 5.47
CA LEU A 203 15.76 -7.83 4.79
C LEU A 203 14.91 -7.08 3.76
N ALA A 204 14.42 -5.88 4.10
CA ALA A 204 13.70 -5.02 3.18
C ALA A 204 14.55 -4.65 1.96
N SER A 205 15.82 -4.31 2.19
CA SER A 205 16.77 -3.98 1.12
C SER A 205 17.03 -5.18 0.21
N GLU A 206 17.19 -6.37 0.77
CA GLU A 206 17.38 -7.57 -0.01
C GLU A 206 16.14 -7.92 -0.83
N SER A 207 14.95 -7.85 -0.24
CA SER A 207 13.69 -8.02 -0.96
C SER A 207 13.54 -7.01 -2.11
N ALA A 208 13.88 -5.74 -1.85
CA ALA A 208 13.85 -4.68 -2.86
C ALA A 208 14.84 -4.96 -3.99
N ARG A 209 16.08 -5.42 -3.70
CA ARG A 209 17.09 -5.79 -4.71
C ARG A 209 16.63 -6.96 -5.57
N ARG A 210 16.08 -8.03 -4.97
CA ARG A 210 15.55 -9.18 -5.71
C ARG A 210 14.41 -8.77 -6.66
N CYS A 211 13.52 -7.90 -6.19
CA CYS A 211 12.46 -7.33 -7.01
C CYS A 211 13.04 -6.45 -8.13
N GLN A 212 14.02 -5.59 -7.82
CA GLN A 212 14.69 -4.72 -8.78
C GLN A 212 15.38 -5.51 -9.90
N ALA A 213 16.10 -6.56 -9.55
CA ALA A 213 16.82 -7.39 -10.52
C ALA A 213 15.89 -8.04 -11.57
N ARG A 214 14.63 -8.35 -11.20
CA ARG A 214 13.66 -8.96 -12.12
C ARG A 214 12.82 -7.94 -12.89
N ARG A 215 12.48 -6.83 -12.27
CA ARG A 215 11.36 -5.97 -12.70
C ARG A 215 11.68 -4.48 -12.71
N GLY A 216 12.80 -4.10 -12.14
CA GLY A 216 13.12 -2.69 -12.00
C GLY A 216 13.92 -2.15 -13.17
N PRO A 217 13.85 -0.83 -13.42
CA PRO A 217 14.79 -0.17 -14.30
C PRO A 217 16.20 -0.22 -13.68
N ALA A 218 17.21 -0.55 -14.49
CA ALA A 218 18.60 -0.66 -14.02
C ALA A 218 19.16 0.65 -13.42
N SER A 219 18.54 1.79 -13.76
CA SER A 219 18.95 3.13 -13.34
C SER A 219 18.33 3.59 -12.02
N ASP A 220 17.61 2.75 -11.27
CA ASP A 220 17.00 3.14 -9.99
C ASP A 220 18.09 3.47 -8.94
N PRO A 221 18.22 4.73 -8.49
CA PRO A 221 19.31 5.17 -7.63
C PRO A 221 19.08 4.87 -6.15
N THR A 222 17.96 4.23 -5.79
CA THR A 222 17.51 4.10 -4.39
C THR A 222 18.56 3.42 -3.51
N ALA A 223 19.20 2.36 -3.98
CA ALA A 223 20.19 1.61 -3.20
C ALA A 223 21.45 2.45 -2.92
N ASP A 224 21.91 3.21 -3.91
CA ASP A 224 23.10 4.06 -3.76
C ASP A 224 22.81 5.27 -2.86
N LEU A 225 21.64 5.88 -3.01
CA LEU A 225 21.20 6.95 -2.13
C LEU A 225 21.01 6.50 -0.68
N ALA A 226 20.48 5.29 -0.46
CA ALA A 226 20.35 4.72 0.87
C ALA A 226 21.74 4.58 1.53
N ARG A 227 22.74 4.08 0.81
CA ARG A 227 24.12 3.95 1.26
C ARG A 227 24.75 5.32 1.53
N ALA A 228 24.62 6.25 0.59
CA ALA A 228 25.22 7.58 0.69
C ALA A 228 24.68 8.41 1.87
N LEU A 229 23.39 8.23 2.21
CA LEU A 229 22.72 8.91 3.30
C LEU A 229 22.82 8.16 4.65
N GLY A 230 23.51 7.02 4.72
CA GLY A 230 23.63 6.23 5.95
C GLY A 230 22.32 5.58 6.42
N ALA A 231 21.38 5.32 5.49
CA ALA A 231 20.16 4.59 5.83
C ALA A 231 20.46 3.15 6.25
N LEU A 232 19.70 2.61 7.18
CA LEU A 232 19.79 1.20 7.61
C LEU A 232 19.38 0.24 6.47
N GLY A 233 18.55 0.72 5.56
CA GLY A 233 18.09 -0.02 4.40
C GLY A 233 17.12 0.79 3.56
N PHE A 234 16.52 0.12 2.60
CA PHE A 234 15.52 0.73 1.72
C PHE A 234 14.43 -0.26 1.33
N ALA A 235 13.29 0.28 0.95
CA ALA A 235 12.14 -0.45 0.47
C ALA A 235 11.62 0.13 -0.85
N ARG A 236 10.90 -0.68 -1.60
CA ARG A 236 10.19 -0.26 -2.81
C ARG A 236 8.77 -0.82 -2.82
N SER A 237 7.90 -0.20 -3.59
CA SER A 237 6.58 -0.74 -3.85
C SER A 237 6.63 -1.98 -4.73
N HIS A 238 5.65 -2.84 -4.55
CA HIS A 238 5.39 -4.03 -5.36
C HIS A 238 5.18 -3.68 -6.85
N SER A 239 4.44 -2.61 -7.09
CA SER A 239 4.29 -1.95 -8.39
C SER A 239 4.28 -0.44 -8.16
N GLY A 240 4.70 0.33 -9.16
CA GLY A 240 4.75 1.79 -9.08
C GLY A 240 6.04 2.36 -8.50
N PRO A 241 6.11 3.70 -8.43
CA PRO A 241 7.33 4.45 -8.15
C PRO A 241 7.64 4.67 -6.67
N ALA A 242 6.85 4.22 -5.70
CA ALA A 242 7.11 4.49 -4.29
C ALA A 242 8.41 3.82 -3.82
N ARG A 243 9.28 4.62 -3.16
CA ARG A 243 10.56 4.22 -2.57
C ARG A 243 10.67 4.80 -1.18
N ALA A 244 11.24 4.06 -0.26
CA ALA A 244 11.51 4.51 1.10
C ALA A 244 12.93 4.15 1.51
N LEU A 245 13.66 5.11 2.08
CA LEU A 245 14.90 4.88 2.81
C LEU A 245 14.53 4.75 4.30
N ILE A 246 15.08 3.75 4.97
CA ILE A 246 14.72 3.36 6.33
C ILE A 246 15.83 3.79 7.29
N PHE A 247 15.46 4.56 8.30
CA PHE A 247 16.39 5.10 9.30
C PHE A 247 15.92 4.76 10.72
N ALA A 248 16.84 4.82 11.67
CA ALA A 248 16.48 4.89 13.07
C ALA A 248 15.69 6.20 13.35
N PRO A 249 14.74 6.20 14.30
CA PRO A 249 14.02 7.42 14.64
C PRO A 249 14.95 8.59 14.96
N GLY A 250 14.72 9.75 14.34
CA GLY A 250 15.52 10.96 14.50
C GLY A 250 16.83 10.99 13.73
N SER A 251 17.13 10.00 12.86
CA SER A 251 18.43 9.92 12.18
C SER A 251 18.40 10.20 10.68
N VAL A 252 17.26 10.64 10.12
CA VAL A 252 17.21 11.12 8.72
C VAL A 252 18.05 12.40 8.59
N PRO A 253 19.10 12.42 7.73
CA PRO A 253 19.93 13.61 7.51
C PRO A 253 19.09 14.81 7.07
N PRO A 254 19.38 16.03 7.61
CA PRO A 254 18.64 17.25 7.22
C PRO A 254 18.61 17.51 5.72
N GLU A 255 19.71 17.24 5.02
CA GLU A 255 19.87 17.38 3.57
C GLU A 255 19.21 16.27 2.73
N GLY A 256 18.85 15.14 3.38
CA GLY A 256 18.29 13.97 2.70
C GLY A 256 17.15 14.28 1.73
N PRO A 257 16.12 15.07 2.12
CA PRO A 257 15.04 15.43 1.20
C PRO A 257 15.52 16.21 -0.04
N GLN A 258 16.53 17.07 0.08
CA GLN A 258 17.08 17.80 -1.03
C GLN A 258 17.86 16.87 -1.98
N ILE A 259 18.63 15.94 -1.42
CA ILE A 259 19.40 14.94 -2.19
C ILE A 259 18.46 14.06 -3.01
N LEU A 260 17.36 13.56 -2.41
CA LEU A 260 16.39 12.78 -3.16
C LEU A 260 15.74 13.57 -4.30
N ARG A 261 15.36 14.83 -4.05
CA ARG A 261 14.81 15.69 -5.11
C ARG A 261 15.81 15.92 -6.24
N ALA A 262 17.07 16.15 -5.94
CA ALA A 262 18.14 16.30 -6.93
C ALA A 262 18.36 15.03 -7.75
N ALA A 263 18.09 13.84 -7.18
CA ALA A 263 18.11 12.55 -7.87
C ALA A 263 16.82 12.24 -8.66
N GLY A 264 15.90 13.22 -8.81
CA GLY A 264 14.69 13.08 -9.60
C GLY A 264 13.46 12.52 -8.86
N TYR A 265 13.51 12.39 -7.53
CA TYR A 265 12.35 11.98 -6.74
C TYR A 265 11.32 13.13 -6.63
N THR A 266 10.05 12.77 -6.73
CA THR A 266 8.92 13.67 -6.46
C THR A 266 8.21 13.27 -5.16
N GLY A 267 7.40 14.20 -4.59
CA GLY A 267 6.63 13.90 -3.38
C GLY A 267 7.49 13.47 -2.18
N VAL A 268 8.70 14.06 -2.05
CA VAL A 268 9.65 13.69 -0.99
C VAL A 268 9.17 14.18 0.36
N GLU A 269 9.00 13.25 1.31
CA GLU A 269 8.53 13.50 2.66
C GLU A 269 9.34 12.69 3.70
N ARG A 270 9.35 13.16 4.96
CA ARG A 270 9.77 12.37 6.13
C ARG A 270 8.53 11.85 6.82
N LEU A 271 8.49 10.55 7.12
CA LEU A 271 7.37 9.89 7.77
C LEU A 271 7.91 8.97 8.87
N ALA A 272 7.12 8.73 9.93
CA ALA A 272 7.39 7.65 10.87
C ALA A 272 6.58 6.41 10.48
N THR A 273 7.01 5.22 10.89
CA THR A 273 6.17 4.01 10.81
C THR A 273 5.02 4.08 11.82
N ALA A 274 3.95 3.33 11.56
CA ALA A 274 2.74 3.33 12.39
C ALA A 274 2.88 2.57 13.72
N THR A 275 3.91 1.77 13.88
CA THR A 275 4.19 0.94 15.07
C THR A 275 5.14 1.58 16.02
#